data_c7dec4c42d653c4f626639ac176c1847
#
_entry.id   c7dec4c42d653c4f626639ac176c1847
#
_cell.length_a   1.000
_cell.length_b   1.000
_cell.length_c   1.000
_cell.angle_alpha   90.00
_cell.angle_beta   90.00
_cell.angle_gamma   90.00
#
_symmetry.space_group_name_H-M   'P 1'
#
loop_
_entity.id
_entity.type
_entity.pdbx_description
1 polymer ?
#
loop_
_entity_poly.entity_id
_entity_poly.type
_entity_poly.pdbx_seq_one_letter_code
_entity_poly.pdbx_strand_id
1 'polypeptide(L)'
;FVGPDAYREIFLNAAKQPGIDIQFLIQLVYHYKSLSLALGVPKVKDVVPYRELAEEMEGAASRTGKPIVLVLPNIKQGVESLDVEEMNRDMRMAFLEKGIPVYDDIRKALRAVGHVSRYCSRRAAPGS
;
A
#
# COMPACT_ATOMS: atom_id res chain seq x y z
N PHE A 1 3.76 -13.74 -9.18
CA PHE A 1 2.88 -12.56 -9.17
C PHE A 1 1.64 -12.84 -8.31
N VAL A 2 1.36 -11.95 -7.39
CA VAL A 2 0.24 -12.06 -6.47
C VAL A 2 -0.84 -11.08 -6.91
N GLY A 3 -2.03 -11.56 -7.21
CA GLY A 3 -3.15 -10.72 -7.63
C GLY A 3 -3.83 -10.01 -6.45
N PRO A 4 -4.70 -9.03 -6.73
CA PRO A 4 -5.40 -8.27 -5.68
C PRO A 4 -6.20 -9.14 -4.72
N ASP A 5 -6.85 -10.19 -5.21
CA ASP A 5 -7.62 -11.12 -4.37
C ASP A 5 -6.75 -11.83 -3.35
N ALA A 6 -5.55 -12.26 -3.77
CA ALA A 6 -4.62 -12.94 -2.88
C ALA A 6 -4.09 -11.98 -1.81
N TYR A 7 -3.80 -10.74 -2.16
CA TYR A 7 -3.44 -9.71 -1.18
C TYR A 7 -4.56 -9.49 -0.17
N ARG A 8 -5.80 -9.38 -0.63
CA ARG A 8 -6.95 -9.25 0.26
C ARG A 8 -6.98 -10.38 1.31
N GLU A 9 -6.87 -11.62 0.86
CA GLU A 9 -6.91 -12.77 1.76
C GLU A 9 -5.74 -12.76 2.76
N ILE A 10 -4.55 -12.40 2.33
CA ILE A 10 -3.39 -12.28 3.19
C ILE A 10 -3.65 -11.24 4.30
N PHE A 11 -4.15 -10.06 3.93
CA PHE A 11 -4.41 -8.99 4.88
C PHE A 11 -5.57 -9.32 5.82
N LEU A 12 -6.63 -9.96 5.32
CA LEU A 12 -7.74 -10.40 6.16
C LEU A 12 -7.29 -11.46 7.18
N ASN A 13 -6.49 -12.42 6.76
CA ASN A 13 -5.98 -13.46 7.65
C ASN A 13 -5.00 -12.91 8.69
N ALA A 14 -4.10 -12.03 8.28
CA ALA A 14 -3.16 -11.41 9.19
C ALA A 14 -3.87 -10.55 10.25
N ALA A 15 -4.94 -9.87 9.87
CA ALA A 15 -5.71 -9.03 10.78
C ALA A 15 -6.41 -9.82 11.91
N LYS A 16 -6.57 -11.11 11.74
CA LYS A 16 -7.14 -11.98 12.80
C LYS A 16 -6.19 -12.21 13.96
N GLN A 17 -4.90 -11.95 13.77
CA GLN A 17 -3.91 -12.14 14.80
C GLN A 17 -4.04 -11.09 15.91
N PRO A 18 -4.06 -11.50 17.20
CA PRO A 18 -4.06 -10.54 18.30
C PRO A 18 -2.76 -9.70 18.27
N GLY A 19 -2.87 -8.42 18.51
CA GLY A 19 -1.72 -7.52 18.52
C GLY A 19 -1.38 -6.88 17.17
N ILE A 20 -2.07 -7.26 16.09
CA ILE A 20 -1.95 -6.57 14.81
C ILE A 20 -3.04 -5.51 14.74
N ASP A 21 -2.65 -4.25 14.81
CA ASP A 21 -3.56 -3.11 14.79
C ASP A 21 -3.51 -2.34 13.49
N ILE A 22 -2.45 -2.54 12.70
CA ILE A 22 -2.21 -1.85 11.44
C ILE A 22 -1.35 -2.73 10.54
N GLN A 23 -1.52 -2.59 9.25
CA GLN A 23 -0.75 -3.35 8.27
C GLN A 23 -0.16 -2.42 7.22
N PHE A 24 1.02 -2.78 6.72
CA PHE A 24 1.72 -2.03 5.69
C PHE A 24 1.79 -2.87 4.41
N LEU A 25 1.36 -2.27 3.30
CA LEU A 25 1.54 -2.83 1.98
C LEU A 25 2.72 -2.11 1.33
N ILE A 26 3.80 -2.83 1.06
CA ILE A 26 4.98 -2.26 0.41
C ILE A 26 4.96 -2.69 -1.04
N GLN A 27 4.97 -1.73 -1.97
CA GLN A 27 4.95 -1.98 -3.40
C GLN A 27 6.17 -1.37 -4.07
N LEU A 28 6.94 -2.21 -4.72
CA LEU A 28 8.15 -1.81 -5.45
C LEU A 28 7.81 -1.75 -6.95
N VAL A 29 7.37 -0.61 -7.40
CA VAL A 29 6.84 -0.45 -8.77
C VAL A 29 7.88 -0.80 -9.85
N TYR A 30 9.14 -0.55 -9.58
CA TYR A 30 10.19 -0.87 -10.55
C TYR A 30 10.31 -2.38 -10.84
N HIS A 31 9.92 -3.24 -9.93
CA HIS A 31 9.89 -4.69 -10.17
C HIS A 31 8.87 -5.06 -11.25
N TYR A 32 7.80 -4.30 -11.35
CA TYR A 32 6.76 -4.53 -12.36
C TYR A 32 7.26 -4.23 -13.77
N LYS A 33 8.23 -3.32 -13.91
CA LYS A 33 8.84 -3.05 -15.22
C LYS A 33 9.56 -4.28 -15.74
N SER A 34 10.34 -4.96 -14.91
CA SER A 34 10.99 -6.20 -15.27
C SER A 34 9.99 -7.28 -15.67
N LEU A 35 8.87 -7.36 -14.95
CA LEU A 35 7.80 -8.30 -15.25
C LEU A 35 7.14 -7.96 -16.59
N SER A 36 6.87 -6.69 -16.85
CA SER A 36 6.26 -6.28 -18.12
C SER A 36 7.14 -6.63 -19.32
N LEU A 37 8.44 -6.43 -19.19
CA LEU A 37 9.40 -6.82 -20.22
C LEU A 37 9.42 -8.34 -20.43
N ALA A 38 9.40 -9.10 -19.36
CA ALA A 38 9.40 -10.57 -19.44
C ALA A 38 8.12 -11.12 -20.09
N LEU A 39 6.97 -10.46 -19.85
CA LEU A 39 5.68 -10.86 -20.40
C LEU A 39 5.40 -10.26 -21.78
N GLY A 40 6.26 -9.38 -22.28
CA GLY A 40 6.04 -8.70 -23.56
C GLY A 40 4.92 -7.66 -23.53
N VAL A 41 4.54 -7.16 -22.36
CA VAL A 41 3.50 -6.14 -22.19
C VAL A 41 4.14 -4.76 -22.36
N PRO A 42 3.65 -3.91 -23.30
CA PRO A 42 4.31 -2.65 -23.62
C PRO A 42 4.34 -1.62 -22.48
N LYS A 43 3.33 -1.61 -21.62
CA LYS A 43 3.20 -0.63 -20.54
C LYS A 43 3.13 -1.31 -19.19
N VAL A 44 3.92 -0.79 -18.25
CA VAL A 44 3.95 -1.31 -16.87
C VAL A 44 2.55 -1.29 -16.24
N LYS A 45 1.79 -0.24 -16.48
CA LYS A 45 0.45 -0.08 -15.92
C LYS A 45 -0.54 -1.16 -16.35
N ASP A 46 -0.28 -1.82 -17.48
CA ASP A 46 -1.13 -2.89 -17.99
C ASP A 46 -0.87 -4.22 -17.27
N VAL A 47 0.24 -4.31 -16.54
CA VAL A 47 0.59 -5.50 -15.73
C VAL A 47 0.04 -5.40 -14.31
N VAL A 48 -0.09 -4.19 -13.78
CA VAL A 48 -0.43 -3.95 -12.38
C VAL A 48 -1.86 -3.44 -12.24
N PRO A 49 -2.78 -4.25 -11.70
CA PRO A 49 -4.16 -3.82 -11.46
C PRO A 49 -4.25 -2.96 -10.19
N TYR A 50 -3.61 -1.78 -10.21
CA TYR A 50 -3.46 -0.94 -9.03
C TYR A 50 -4.80 -0.40 -8.49
N ARG A 51 -5.77 -0.18 -9.36
CA ARG A 51 -7.10 0.28 -8.93
C ARG A 51 -7.84 -0.82 -8.17
N GLU A 52 -7.80 -2.04 -8.71
CA GLU A 52 -8.40 -3.21 -8.05
C GLU A 52 -7.70 -3.49 -6.72
N LEU A 53 -6.37 -3.34 -6.69
CA LEU A 53 -5.61 -3.52 -5.46
C LEU A 53 -6.03 -2.50 -4.40
N ALA A 54 -6.20 -1.23 -4.78
CA ALA A 54 -6.67 -0.19 -3.88
C ALA A 54 -8.08 -0.50 -3.33
N GLU A 55 -8.98 -0.96 -4.19
CA GLU A 55 -10.34 -1.37 -3.79
C GLU A 55 -10.31 -2.54 -2.81
N GLU A 56 -9.49 -3.56 -3.08
CA GLU A 56 -9.38 -4.72 -2.21
C GLU A 56 -8.76 -4.37 -0.85
N MET A 57 -7.79 -3.47 -0.83
CA MET A 57 -7.17 -3.02 0.42
C MET A 57 -8.13 -2.16 1.25
N GLU A 58 -8.87 -1.28 0.60
CA GLU A 58 -9.92 -0.52 1.28
C GLU A 58 -10.97 -1.44 1.88
N GLY A 59 -11.43 -2.43 1.11
CA GLY A 59 -12.38 -3.42 1.60
C GLY A 59 -11.87 -4.20 2.79
N ALA A 60 -10.62 -4.63 2.76
CA ALA A 60 -10.00 -5.34 3.87
C ALA A 60 -9.89 -4.45 5.11
N ALA A 61 -9.48 -3.20 4.96
CA ALA A 61 -9.40 -2.25 6.06
C ALA A 61 -10.76 -2.00 6.70
N SER A 62 -11.79 -1.81 5.88
CA SER A 62 -13.15 -1.59 6.35
C SER A 62 -13.73 -2.80 7.07
N ARG A 63 -13.49 -4.00 6.54
CA ARG A 63 -14.02 -5.25 7.13
C ARG A 63 -13.36 -5.60 8.45
N THR A 64 -12.08 -5.31 8.61
CA THR A 64 -11.33 -5.64 9.83
C THR A 64 -11.35 -4.52 10.86
N GLY A 65 -11.67 -3.29 10.45
CA GLY A 65 -11.54 -2.10 11.29
C GLY A 65 -10.09 -1.72 11.56
N LYS A 66 -9.14 -2.32 10.84
CA LYS A 66 -7.70 -2.11 11.03
C LYS A 66 -7.12 -1.40 9.81
N PRO A 67 -6.48 -0.23 9.98
CA PRO A 67 -5.96 0.53 8.85
C PRO A 67 -4.89 -0.22 8.08
N ILE A 68 -4.85 0.04 6.78
CA ILE A 68 -3.79 -0.40 5.88
C ILE A 68 -3.10 0.85 5.34
N VAL A 69 -1.78 0.83 5.31
CA VAL A 69 -0.96 1.92 4.84
C VAL A 69 -0.12 1.44 3.66
N LEU A 70 -0.10 2.21 2.58
CA LEU A 70 0.75 1.92 1.43
C LEU A 70 2.11 2.58 1.60
N VAL A 71 3.17 1.79 1.46
CA VAL A 71 4.54 2.29 1.34
C VAL A 71 4.97 2.09 -0.10
N LEU A 72 5.25 3.19 -0.77
CA LEU A 72 5.55 3.22 -2.19
C LEU A 72 6.89 3.92 -2.39
N PRO A 73 8.03 3.21 -2.23
CA PRO A 73 9.34 3.81 -2.37
C PRO A 73 9.53 4.43 -3.74
N ASN A 74 9.94 5.69 -3.75
CA ASN A 74 10.19 6.44 -4.97
C ASN A 74 11.69 6.37 -5.30
N ILE A 75 12.07 5.34 -6.02
CA ILE A 75 13.45 5.17 -6.46
C ILE A 75 13.59 5.90 -7.80
N LYS A 76 14.31 7.01 -7.78
CA LYS A 76 14.63 7.76 -8.98
C LYS A 76 15.61 6.97 -9.82
N GLN A 77 15.15 6.49 -10.94
CA GLN A 77 15.98 5.93 -12.00
C GLN A 77 15.97 6.94 -13.15
N GLY A 78 16.86 6.83 -14.10
CA GLY A 78 17.02 7.79 -15.19
C GLY A 78 15.79 7.93 -16.10
N VAL A 79 15.96 8.64 -17.21
CA VAL A 79 14.90 8.94 -18.18
C VAL A 79 14.14 7.69 -18.64
N GLU A 80 14.78 6.56 -18.63
CA GLU A 80 14.22 5.26 -19.03
C GLU A 80 13.11 4.76 -18.10
N SER A 81 12.90 5.43 -16.97
CA SER A 81 11.95 5.00 -15.94
C SER A 81 10.74 5.93 -15.81
N LEU A 82 10.46 6.73 -16.83
CA LEU A 82 9.29 7.62 -16.82
C LEU A 82 7.99 6.85 -16.67
N ASP A 83 7.91 5.67 -17.26
CA ASP A 83 6.76 4.79 -17.13
C ASP A 83 6.59 4.27 -15.70
N VAL A 84 7.69 4.00 -15.00
CA VAL A 84 7.70 3.61 -13.58
C VAL A 84 7.23 4.77 -12.71
N GLU A 85 7.68 5.99 -12.99
CA GLU A 85 7.24 7.19 -12.29
C GLU A 85 5.76 7.46 -12.49
N GLU A 86 5.27 7.29 -13.71
CA GLU A 86 3.84 7.43 -14.03
C GLU A 86 3.02 6.41 -13.24
N MET A 87 3.44 5.16 -13.23
CA MET A 87 2.77 4.09 -12.49
C MET A 87 2.78 4.36 -10.99
N ASN A 88 3.90 4.83 -10.46
CA ASN A 88 4.03 5.20 -9.05
C ASN A 88 3.01 6.28 -8.68
N ARG A 89 2.88 7.32 -9.53
CA ARG A 89 1.91 8.39 -9.35
C ARG A 89 0.48 7.87 -9.41
N ASP A 90 0.16 7.04 -10.41
CA ASP A 90 -1.18 6.49 -10.58
C ASP A 90 -1.59 5.61 -9.40
N MET A 91 -0.68 4.77 -8.92
CA MET A 91 -0.91 3.94 -7.74
C MET A 91 -1.15 4.79 -6.50
N ARG A 92 -0.33 5.81 -6.29
CA ARG A 92 -0.49 6.75 -5.18
C ARG A 92 -1.87 7.39 -5.19
N MET A 93 -2.28 7.91 -6.36
CA MET A 93 -3.58 8.55 -6.52
C MET A 93 -4.73 7.57 -6.24
N ALA A 94 -4.65 6.36 -6.77
CA ALA A 94 -5.69 5.36 -6.57
C ALA A 94 -5.90 5.03 -5.08
N PHE A 95 -4.81 4.88 -4.33
CA PHE A 95 -4.89 4.57 -2.90
C PHE A 95 -5.37 5.78 -2.08
N LEU A 96 -4.89 6.98 -2.41
CA LEU A 96 -5.35 8.20 -1.74
C LEU A 96 -6.85 8.44 -1.96
N GLU A 97 -7.36 8.17 -3.16
CA GLU A 97 -8.79 8.28 -3.46
C GLU A 97 -9.63 7.33 -2.59
N LYS A 98 -9.07 6.21 -2.19
CA LYS A 98 -9.71 5.25 -1.29
C LYS A 98 -9.49 5.56 0.19
N GLY A 99 -8.86 6.67 0.50
CA GLY A 99 -8.57 7.05 1.89
C GLY A 99 -7.42 6.29 2.53
N ILE A 100 -6.62 5.59 1.74
CA ILE A 100 -5.45 4.86 2.24
C ILE A 100 -4.25 5.79 2.23
N PRO A 101 -3.59 6.02 3.38
CA PRO A 101 -2.38 6.85 3.42
C PRO A 101 -1.25 6.24 2.61
N VAL A 102 -0.48 7.07 1.93
CA VAL A 102 0.65 6.65 1.10
C VAL A 102 1.92 7.36 1.55
N TYR A 103 2.97 6.59 1.82
CA TYR A 103 4.28 7.11 2.19
C TYR A 103 5.33 6.59 1.22
N ASP A 104 6.35 7.39 0.98
CA ASP A 104 7.47 7.03 0.11
C ASP A 104 8.62 6.33 0.85
N ASP A 105 8.51 6.22 2.17
CA ASP A 105 9.55 5.67 3.03
C ASP A 105 8.91 4.97 4.21
N ILE A 106 9.38 3.75 4.51
CA ILE A 106 8.84 2.96 5.63
C ILE A 106 9.07 3.64 6.97
N ARG A 107 10.17 4.37 7.13
CA ARG A 107 10.46 5.09 8.38
C ARG A 107 9.46 6.20 8.62
N LYS A 108 9.11 6.96 7.57
CA LYS A 108 8.08 8.00 7.65
C LYS A 108 6.72 7.40 8.01
N ALA A 109 6.39 6.28 7.38
CA ALA A 109 5.14 5.57 7.65
C ALA A 109 5.07 5.11 9.11
N LEU A 110 6.13 4.49 9.61
CA LEU A 110 6.21 4.02 11.00
C LEU A 110 6.11 5.17 11.99
N ARG A 111 6.74 6.29 11.71
CA ARG A 111 6.66 7.48 12.58
C ARG A 111 5.25 8.04 12.64
N ALA A 112 4.60 8.17 11.48
CA ALA A 112 3.24 8.70 11.40
C ALA A 112 2.26 7.79 12.16
N VAL A 113 2.37 6.49 11.98
CA VAL A 113 1.56 5.49 12.68
C VAL A 113 1.85 5.51 14.18
N GLY A 114 3.10 5.61 14.58
CA GLY A 114 3.49 5.71 15.98
C GLY A 114 2.87 6.91 16.68
N HIS A 115 2.81 8.05 16.02
CA HIS A 115 2.15 9.24 16.55
C HIS A 115 0.65 9.05 16.71
N VAL A 116 -0.01 8.52 15.69
CA VAL A 116 -1.46 8.27 15.73
C VAL A 116 -1.80 7.26 16.82
N SER A 117 -1.05 6.16 16.90
CA SER A 117 -1.26 5.13 17.90
C SER A 117 -1.11 5.68 19.33
N ARG A 118 -0.08 6.48 19.58
CA ARG A 118 0.11 7.13 20.88
C ARG A 118 -1.02 8.08 21.22
N TYR A 119 -1.48 8.86 20.26
CA TYR A 119 -2.61 9.77 20.44
C TYR A 119 -3.88 9.01 20.80
N CYS A 120 -4.21 7.95 20.06
CA CYS A 120 -5.38 7.13 20.33
C CYS A 120 -5.30 6.45 21.69
N SER A 121 -4.13 5.95 22.09
CA SER A 121 -3.92 5.34 23.40
C SER A 121 -4.16 6.34 24.53
N ARG A 122 -3.70 7.58 24.39
CA ARG A 122 -3.93 8.63 25.38
C ARG A 122 -5.42 8.96 25.52
N ARG A 123 -6.16 9.01 24.41
CA ARG A 123 -7.59 9.30 24.44
C ARG A 123 -8.41 8.17 25.02
N ALA A 124 -7.97 6.94 24.83
CA ALA A 124 -8.65 5.76 25.34
C ALA A 124 -8.29 5.43 26.78
N ALA A 125 -7.28 6.04 27.35
CA ALA A 125 -6.83 5.76 28.71
C ALA A 125 -7.89 6.16 29.75
N PRO A 126 -8.28 5.25 30.66
CA PRO A 126 -9.25 5.58 31.72
C PRO A 126 -8.74 6.70 32.63
N GLY A 127 -9.60 7.63 32.98
CA GLY A 127 -9.25 8.74 33.84
C GLY A 127 -8.45 9.85 33.20
N SER A 128 -8.23 9.76 31.91
CA SER A 128 -7.60 10.83 31.14
C SER A 128 -8.62 11.85 30.66
#